data_dcec59df00e1b63ff1cbbb78c98918a7
#
_entry.id   dcec59df00e1b63ff1cbbb78c98918a7
#
_cell.length_a   1.000
_cell.length_b   1.000
_cell.length_c   1.000
_cell.angle_alpha   90.00
_cell.angle_beta   90.00
_cell.angle_gamma   90.00
#
_symmetry.space_group_name_H-M   'P 1'
#
loop_
_entity.id
_entity.type
_entity.pdbx_description
1 polymer ?
#
loop_
_entity_poly.entity_id
_entity_poly.type
_entity_poly.pdbx_seq_one_letter_code
_entity_poly.pdbx_strand_id
1 'polypeptide(L)'
;MVRLLLDQKQLVIELSAIERRVAMRRTSLTIPRTSIERVNLTDDPWTWLRGVRRPGTHIPGQIAAGTWQRTAGRDFVMLRRRHHVGVVITRAPGEEFQRVILSTSHAYALVDALQHDDVEVQANVTDIADQT
;
A
#
# COMPACT_ATOMS: atom_id res chain seq x y z
N MET A 1 -8.71 -5.99 -6.28
CA MET A 1 -7.95 -4.75 -6.13
C MET A 1 -8.09 -4.23 -4.71
N VAL A 2 -7.04 -3.66 -4.14
CA VAL A 2 -7.10 -3.17 -2.77
C VAL A 2 -8.09 -1.99 -2.67
N ARG A 3 -8.82 -1.93 -1.57
CA ARG A 3 -9.61 -0.78 -1.21
C ARG A 3 -8.85 0.03 -0.16
N LEU A 4 -8.85 1.33 -0.34
CA LEU A 4 -8.13 2.22 0.55
C LEU A 4 -9.15 3.06 1.32
N LEU A 5 -9.15 2.91 2.64
CA LEU A 5 -10.04 3.63 3.53
C LEU A 5 -9.19 4.52 4.42
N LEU A 6 -9.35 5.83 4.27
CA LEU A 6 -8.56 6.81 5.01
C LEU A 6 -9.46 7.65 5.90
N ASP A 7 -9.10 7.76 7.18
CA ASP A 7 -9.72 8.67 8.10
C ASP A 7 -8.66 9.56 8.77
N GLN A 8 -9.03 10.30 9.81
CA GLN A 8 -8.11 11.20 10.49
C GLN A 8 -6.98 10.48 11.23
N LYS A 9 -7.18 9.23 11.60
CA LYS A 9 -6.28 8.50 12.47
C LYS A 9 -5.48 7.44 11.74
N GLN A 10 -6.04 6.85 10.70
CA GLN A 10 -5.44 5.67 10.09
C GLN A 10 -5.82 5.49 8.64
N LEU A 11 -4.99 4.73 7.96
CA LEU A 11 -5.25 4.21 6.62
C LEU A 11 -5.47 2.72 6.72
N VAL A 12 -6.58 2.22 6.20
CA VAL A 12 -6.84 0.79 6.11
C VAL A 12 -6.71 0.36 4.66
N ILE A 13 -5.84 -0.64 4.43
CA ILE A 13 -5.67 -1.26 3.13
C ILE A 13 -6.47 -2.55 3.18
N GLU A 14 -7.66 -2.52 2.61
CA GLU A 14 -8.59 -3.63 2.66
C GLU A 14 -8.34 -4.57 1.50
N LEU A 15 -8.04 -5.82 1.82
CA LEU A 15 -7.72 -6.84 0.84
C LEU A 15 -8.95 -7.69 0.55
N SER A 16 -9.20 -7.96 -0.72
CA SER A 16 -10.23 -8.93 -1.11
C SER A 16 -9.82 -10.34 -0.67
N ALA A 17 -10.76 -11.29 -0.75
CA ALA A 17 -10.46 -12.67 -0.38
C ALA A 17 -9.31 -13.24 -1.21
N ILE A 18 -9.28 -12.93 -2.51
CA ILE A 18 -8.22 -13.39 -3.41
C ILE A 18 -6.90 -12.72 -3.04
N GLU A 19 -6.93 -11.41 -2.76
CA GLU A 19 -5.72 -10.68 -2.40
C GLU A 19 -5.12 -11.17 -1.08
N ARG A 20 -5.97 -11.48 -0.09
CA ARG A 20 -5.49 -12.07 1.16
C ARG A 20 -4.84 -13.43 0.93
N ARG A 21 -5.39 -14.22 0.02
CA ARG A 21 -4.86 -15.54 -0.31
C ARG A 21 -3.49 -15.44 -0.99
N VAL A 22 -3.36 -14.60 -2.02
CA VAL A 22 -2.09 -14.46 -2.74
C VAL A 22 -1.02 -13.79 -1.91
N ALA A 23 -1.40 -12.89 -1.00
CA ALA A 23 -0.48 -12.26 -0.06
C ALA A 23 -0.20 -13.13 1.15
N MET A 24 -0.93 -14.23 1.30
CA MET A 24 -0.84 -15.14 2.44
C MET A 24 -1.07 -14.42 3.77
N ARG A 25 -2.10 -13.56 3.78
CA ARG A 25 -2.52 -12.82 4.97
C ARG A 25 -3.98 -13.12 5.28
N ARG A 26 -4.29 -13.15 6.57
CA ARG A 26 -5.68 -13.38 7.01
C ARG A 26 -6.48 -12.10 7.12
N THR A 27 -5.81 -10.97 7.32
CA THR A 27 -6.49 -9.70 7.60
C THR A 27 -5.97 -8.59 6.71
N SER A 28 -6.75 -7.54 6.59
CA SER A 28 -6.34 -6.30 5.96
C SER A 28 -5.28 -5.59 6.80
N LEU A 29 -4.64 -4.58 6.21
CA LEU A 29 -3.56 -3.85 6.83
C LEU A 29 -4.09 -2.52 7.36
N THR A 30 -3.78 -2.21 8.62
CA THR A 30 -4.14 -0.92 9.22
C THR A 30 -2.87 -0.16 9.55
N ILE A 31 -2.77 1.06 9.04
CA ILE A 31 -1.58 1.91 9.20
C ILE A 31 -1.99 3.19 9.94
N PRO A 32 -1.57 3.38 11.19
CA PRO A 32 -1.79 4.66 11.87
C PRO A 32 -1.09 5.78 11.11
N ARG A 33 -1.79 6.90 10.90
CA ARG A 33 -1.20 8.01 10.16
C ARG A 33 0.04 8.57 10.82
N THR A 34 0.12 8.49 12.15
CA THR A 34 1.30 8.94 12.89
C THR A 34 2.54 8.11 12.62
N SER A 35 2.39 6.89 12.10
CA SER A 35 3.51 6.04 11.74
C SER A 35 4.06 6.29 10.34
N ILE A 36 3.37 7.10 9.54
CA ILE A 36 3.77 7.36 8.16
C ILE A 36 4.79 8.50 8.16
N GLU A 37 6.00 8.21 7.68
CA GLU A 37 7.05 9.21 7.55
C GLU A 37 7.06 9.86 6.18
N ARG A 38 6.74 9.08 5.15
CA ARG A 38 6.85 9.55 3.77
C ARG A 38 5.93 8.75 2.87
N VAL A 39 5.39 9.42 1.87
CA VAL A 39 4.58 8.79 0.83
C VAL A 39 5.14 9.21 -0.51
N ASN A 40 5.49 8.23 -1.34
CA ASN A 40 6.02 8.46 -2.68
C ASN A 40 5.04 7.95 -3.72
N LEU A 41 4.71 8.80 -4.68
CA LEU A 41 4.02 8.40 -5.89
C LEU A 41 5.07 7.86 -6.87
N THR A 42 4.81 6.74 -7.49
CA THR A 42 5.72 6.16 -8.48
C THR A 42 4.96 5.67 -9.70
N ASP A 43 5.55 5.87 -10.87
CA ASP A 43 5.00 5.34 -12.12
C ASP A 43 5.44 3.91 -12.38
N ASP A 44 6.38 3.38 -11.58
CA ASP A 44 6.80 2.00 -11.68
C ASP A 44 7.08 1.42 -10.28
N PRO A 45 6.04 0.96 -9.60
CA PRO A 45 6.22 0.40 -8.24
C PRO A 45 7.05 -0.90 -8.22
N TRP A 46 7.15 -1.60 -9.33
CA TRP A 46 7.93 -2.83 -9.39
C TRP A 46 9.42 -2.61 -9.15
N THR A 47 9.93 -1.44 -9.49
CA THR A 47 11.34 -1.11 -9.27
C THR A 47 11.69 -0.94 -7.80
N TRP A 48 10.69 -0.85 -6.93
CA TRP A 48 10.88 -0.70 -5.49
C TRP A 48 11.05 -2.03 -4.76
N LEU A 49 10.83 -3.17 -5.45
CA LEU A 49 11.00 -4.48 -4.83
C LEU A 49 12.46 -4.73 -4.48
N ARG A 50 12.71 -5.10 -3.24
CA ARG A 50 14.05 -5.38 -2.73
C ARG A 50 13.98 -6.52 -1.72
N GLY A 51 15.07 -7.25 -1.60
CA GLY A 51 15.19 -8.26 -0.57
C GLY A 51 14.65 -9.62 -0.98
N VAL A 52 14.28 -10.40 0.01
CA VAL A 52 13.87 -11.80 -0.17
C VAL A 52 12.38 -11.93 0.11
N ARG A 53 11.67 -12.57 -0.82
CA ARG A 53 10.25 -12.87 -0.61
C ARG A 53 10.09 -13.84 0.56
N ARG A 54 9.19 -13.48 1.44
CA ARG A 54 8.68 -14.34 2.51
C ARG A 54 7.31 -14.87 2.07
N PRO A 55 6.35 -15.14 2.97
CA PRO A 55 5.05 -15.62 2.51
C PRO A 55 4.43 -14.70 1.46
N GLY A 56 3.97 -15.28 0.36
CA GLY A 56 3.34 -14.49 -0.69
C GLY A 56 3.50 -15.13 -2.06
N THR A 57 3.16 -14.36 -3.08
CA THR A 57 3.16 -14.80 -4.47
C THR A 57 3.97 -13.83 -5.31
N HIS A 58 4.82 -14.36 -6.17
CA HIS A 58 5.57 -13.52 -7.11
C HIS A 58 5.61 -14.20 -8.48
N ILE A 59 4.89 -13.62 -9.42
CA ILE A 59 4.94 -13.97 -10.84
C ILE A 59 5.46 -12.73 -11.54
N PRO A 60 6.72 -12.70 -12.00
CA PRO A 60 7.33 -11.49 -12.54
C PRO A 60 6.49 -10.84 -13.63
N GLY A 61 6.29 -9.53 -13.51
CA GLY A 61 5.49 -8.75 -14.45
C GLY A 61 3.99 -8.92 -14.32
N GLN A 62 3.51 -9.81 -13.46
CA GLN A 62 2.08 -10.09 -13.32
C GLN A 62 1.53 -9.78 -11.94
N ILE A 63 2.14 -10.37 -10.91
CA ILE A 63 1.71 -10.13 -9.54
C ILE A 63 2.90 -10.26 -8.59
N ALA A 64 2.98 -9.36 -7.63
CA ALA A 64 3.87 -9.48 -6.49
C ALA A 64 3.03 -9.14 -5.26
N ALA A 65 2.82 -10.10 -4.39
CA ALA A 65 1.93 -9.94 -3.24
C ALA A 65 2.51 -10.65 -2.02
N GLY A 66 2.52 -9.96 -0.89
CA GLY A 66 2.98 -10.55 0.37
C GLY A 66 4.07 -9.73 1.03
N THR A 67 5.01 -10.42 1.65
CA THR A 67 6.06 -9.82 2.47
C THR A 67 7.42 -9.98 1.80
N TRP A 68 8.18 -8.89 1.74
CA TRP A 68 9.57 -8.89 1.28
C TRP A 68 10.47 -8.45 2.44
N GLN A 69 11.46 -9.29 2.76
CA GLN A 69 12.40 -9.03 3.85
C GLN A 69 13.66 -8.36 3.29
N ARG A 70 13.97 -7.17 3.79
CA ARG A 70 15.20 -6.44 3.49
C ARG A 70 16.07 -6.34 4.74
N THR A 71 17.31 -5.92 4.57
CA THR A 71 18.20 -5.65 5.69
C THR A 71 17.59 -4.59 6.63
N ALA A 72 16.97 -3.56 6.06
CA ALA A 72 16.41 -2.46 6.83
C ALA A 72 15.05 -2.77 7.46
N GLY A 73 14.36 -3.82 7.00
CA GLY A 73 13.05 -4.16 7.53
C GLY A 73 12.21 -4.95 6.55
N ARG A 74 10.93 -5.03 6.82
CA ARG A 74 9.98 -5.75 5.98
C ARG A 74 9.13 -4.80 5.17
N ASP A 75 8.77 -5.23 3.96
CA ASP A 75 7.85 -4.51 3.10
C ASP A 75 6.61 -5.35 2.86
N PHE A 76 5.44 -4.73 2.94
CA PHE A 76 4.22 -5.33 2.42
C PHE A 76 4.05 -4.89 0.97
N VAL A 77 3.79 -5.85 0.08
CA VAL A 77 3.73 -5.60 -1.36
C VAL A 77 2.42 -6.15 -1.92
N MET A 78 1.75 -5.33 -2.72
CA MET A 78 0.59 -5.75 -3.50
C MET A 78 0.64 -5.04 -4.84
N LEU A 79 1.26 -5.67 -5.83
CA LEU A 79 1.46 -5.11 -7.16
C LEU A 79 0.77 -5.98 -8.20
N ARG A 80 0.09 -5.31 -9.12
CA ARG A 80 -0.59 -5.93 -10.23
C ARG A 80 -0.17 -5.32 -11.55
N ARG A 81 -0.16 -6.14 -12.60
CA ARG A 81 0.27 -5.73 -13.94
C ARG A 81 -0.54 -4.57 -14.50
N ARG A 82 -1.84 -4.54 -14.25
CA ARG A 82 -2.74 -3.54 -14.82
C ARG A 82 -2.51 -2.14 -14.29
N HIS A 83 -1.89 -2.01 -13.15
CA HIS A 83 -1.71 -0.73 -12.49
C HIS A 83 -0.25 -0.36 -12.54
N HIS A 84 0.10 0.52 -13.47
CA HIS A 84 1.47 0.97 -13.65
C HIS A 84 1.87 2.01 -12.62
N VAL A 85 0.90 2.74 -12.09
CA VAL A 85 1.15 3.75 -11.06
C VAL A 85 0.97 3.09 -9.70
N GLY A 86 1.79 3.49 -8.76
CA GLY A 86 1.71 2.96 -7.42
C GLY A 86 2.12 3.97 -6.37
N VAL A 87 2.04 3.54 -5.13
CA VAL A 87 2.40 4.34 -3.98
C VAL A 87 3.30 3.54 -3.07
N VAL A 88 4.31 4.21 -2.51
CA VAL A 88 5.21 3.64 -1.52
C VAL A 88 5.04 4.43 -0.23
N ILE A 89 4.57 3.77 0.82
CA ILE A 89 4.37 4.38 2.12
C ILE A 89 5.51 3.92 3.02
N THR A 90 6.35 4.86 3.46
CA THR A 90 7.46 4.58 4.36
C THR A 90 7.02 4.91 5.79
N ARG A 91 7.22 3.97 6.69
CA ARG A 91 6.78 4.06 8.08
C ARG A 91 7.96 4.21 9.02
N ALA A 92 7.67 4.62 10.24
CA ALA A 92 8.66 4.77 11.29
C ALA A 92 9.35 3.44 11.59
N PRO A 93 10.62 3.46 12.00
CA PRO A 93 11.31 2.24 12.42
C PRO A 93 10.57 1.54 13.56
N GLY A 94 10.62 0.21 13.55
CA GLY A 94 9.98 -0.60 14.59
C GLY A 94 8.58 -1.07 14.25
N GLU A 95 7.99 -0.58 13.16
CA GLU A 95 6.70 -1.07 12.70
C GLU A 95 6.85 -2.45 12.02
N GLU A 96 5.75 -3.22 12.00
CA GLU A 96 5.74 -4.55 11.38
C GLU A 96 6.23 -4.48 9.94
N PHE A 97 5.72 -3.51 9.18
CA PHE A 97 6.18 -3.25 7.83
C PHE A 97 6.75 -1.84 7.78
N GLN A 98 8.01 -1.72 7.36
CA GLN A 98 8.64 -0.42 7.19
C GLN A 98 8.17 0.28 5.94
N ARG A 99 7.89 -0.48 4.88
CA ARG A 99 7.33 0.08 3.65
C ARG A 99 6.10 -0.70 3.23
N VAL A 100 5.17 -0.01 2.61
CA VAL A 100 4.00 -0.61 1.98
C VAL A 100 4.01 -0.16 0.53
N ILE A 101 4.09 -1.12 -0.39
CA ILE A 101 4.21 -0.85 -1.83
C ILE A 101 2.96 -1.39 -2.51
N LEU A 102 2.18 -0.49 -3.09
CA LEU A 102 0.89 -0.83 -3.69
C LEU A 102 0.82 -0.31 -5.12
N SER A 103 0.26 -1.12 -6.02
CA SER A 103 -0.20 -0.60 -7.30
C SER A 103 -1.69 -0.28 -7.16
N THR A 104 -2.08 0.91 -7.58
CA THR A 104 -3.47 1.35 -7.50
C THR A 104 -3.70 2.46 -8.49
N SER A 105 -4.89 2.47 -9.12
CA SER A 105 -5.30 3.56 -9.99
C SER A 105 -5.66 4.82 -9.20
N HIS A 106 -5.72 4.71 -7.86
CA HIS A 106 -6.07 5.83 -6.97
C HIS A 106 -4.87 6.38 -6.21
N ALA A 107 -3.65 6.16 -6.73
CA ALA A 107 -2.44 6.59 -6.05
C ALA A 107 -2.40 8.10 -5.85
N TYR A 108 -2.80 8.87 -6.85
CA TYR A 108 -2.85 10.34 -6.74
C TYR A 108 -3.80 10.78 -5.63
N ALA A 109 -5.00 10.21 -5.60
CA ALA A 109 -5.99 10.56 -4.58
C ALA A 109 -5.48 10.24 -3.18
N LEU A 110 -4.78 9.13 -3.02
CA LEU A 110 -4.23 8.75 -1.73
C LEU A 110 -3.12 9.71 -1.29
N VAL A 111 -2.19 10.02 -2.19
CA VAL A 111 -1.08 10.93 -1.86
C VAL A 111 -1.62 12.32 -1.51
N ASP A 112 -2.56 12.82 -2.30
CA ASP A 112 -3.18 14.11 -2.04
C ASP A 112 -3.90 14.14 -0.71
N ALA A 113 -4.68 13.10 -0.41
CA ALA A 113 -5.42 13.02 0.85
C ALA A 113 -4.49 12.93 2.06
N LEU A 114 -3.36 12.23 1.95
CA LEU A 114 -2.39 12.13 3.03
C LEU A 114 -1.62 13.43 3.26
N GLN A 115 -1.49 14.28 2.25
CA GLN A 115 -0.82 15.56 2.39
C GLN A 115 -1.69 16.63 3.05
N HIS A 116 -3.00 16.40 3.13
CA HIS A 116 -3.94 17.34 3.75
C HIS A 116 -4.33 16.84 5.14
N ASP A 117 -3.38 16.89 6.07
CA ASP A 117 -3.55 16.33 7.41
C ASP A 117 -4.66 16.97 8.23
N ASP A 118 -4.96 18.23 7.95
CA ASP A 118 -5.98 18.99 8.66
C ASP A 118 -7.38 18.79 8.10
N VAL A 119 -7.51 18.07 7.00
CA VAL A 119 -8.80 17.81 6.37
C VAL A 119 -9.33 16.45 6.85
N GLU A 120 -10.57 16.45 7.31
CA GLU A 120 -11.25 15.20 7.66
C GLU A 120 -11.57 14.42 6.40
N VAL A 121 -11.02 13.22 6.31
CA VAL A 121 -11.30 12.31 5.22
C VAL A 121 -11.93 11.05 5.81
N GLN A 122 -13.24 10.92 5.62
CA GLN A 122 -14.01 9.80 6.13
C GLN A 122 -14.38 8.80 5.03
N ALA A 123 -14.18 9.21 3.79
CA ALA A 123 -14.61 8.44 2.64
C ALA A 123 -13.54 7.46 2.19
N ASN A 124 -13.96 6.46 1.43
CA ASN A 124 -13.09 5.58 0.69
C ASN A 124 -12.31 6.41 -0.35
N VAL A 125 -11.02 6.13 -0.51
CA VAL A 125 -10.17 6.86 -1.46
C VAL A 125 -10.70 6.72 -2.89
N THR A 126 -11.28 5.58 -3.23
CA THR A 126 -11.93 5.38 -4.52
C THR A 126 -13.04 6.40 -4.75
N ASP A 127 -13.86 6.65 -3.70
CA ASP A 127 -14.94 7.64 -3.80
C ASP A 127 -14.37 9.04 -3.96
N ILE A 128 -13.26 9.35 -3.28
CA ILE A 128 -12.58 10.63 -3.43
C ILE A 128 -12.10 10.80 -4.87
N ALA A 129 -11.48 9.77 -5.44
CA ALA A 129 -10.99 9.81 -6.81
C ALA A 129 -12.13 9.97 -7.82
N ASP A 130 -13.26 9.32 -7.58
CA ASP A 130 -14.43 9.40 -8.47
C ASP A 130 -15.08 10.77 -8.43
N GLN A 131 -14.89 11.53 -7.37
CA GLN A 131 -15.44 12.89 -7.23
C GLN A 131 -14.57 13.94 -7.93
N THR A 132 -13.37 13.61 -8.27
CA THR A 132 -12.45 14.52 -8.94
C THR A 132 -12.38 14.25 -10.42
#